data_370474ae78c51c21fff1a6a3e8fa804e
#
_entry.id   370474ae78c51c21fff1a6a3e8fa804e
#
_cell.length_a   1.000
_cell.length_b   1.000
_cell.length_c   1.000
_cell.angle_alpha   90.00
_cell.angle_beta   90.00
_cell.angle_gamma   90.00
#
_symmetry.space_group_name_H-M   'P 1'
#
loop_
_entity.id
_entity.type
_entity.pdbx_description
1 polymer ?
#
loop_
_entity_poly.entity_id
_entity_poly.type
_entity_poly.pdbx_seq_one_letter_code
_entity_poly.pdbx_strand_id
1 'polypeptide(L)'
;MKEKLRMNKHKVRKPKENSIWTLHFDGSRFKLGAGVGIELVNPKGKSFYAAYWLQFRCTNNATKYESLIRGLLFALEKGVMTLIIEGNS
;
A
#
# COMPACT_ATOMS: atom_id res chain seq x y z
N MET A 1 -8.56 2.04 -8.11
CA MET A 1 -7.61 1.04 -8.62
C MET A 1 -7.59 -0.17 -7.70
N LYS A 2 -7.66 -1.35 -8.25
CA LYS A 2 -7.61 -2.57 -7.46
C LYS A 2 -6.77 -3.61 -8.20
N GLU A 3 -5.69 -4.03 -7.57
CA GLU A 3 -4.79 -5.01 -8.16
C GLU A 3 -4.35 -6.02 -7.11
N LYS A 4 -4.11 -7.25 -7.56
CA LYS A 4 -3.60 -8.32 -6.73
C LYS A 4 -2.16 -8.61 -7.10
N LEU A 5 -1.26 -8.48 -6.13
CA LEU A 5 0.15 -8.78 -6.31
C LEU A 5 0.53 -10.05 -5.58
N ARG A 6 1.33 -10.88 -6.24
CA ARG A 6 1.88 -12.09 -5.66
C ARG A 6 3.38 -11.89 -5.48
N MET A 7 3.83 -11.96 -4.24
CA MET A 7 5.22 -11.62 -3.88
C MET A 7 6.12 -12.85 -3.69
N ASN A 8 5.57 -14.05 -3.82
CA ASN A 8 6.34 -15.28 -3.72
C ASN A 8 7.06 -15.57 -5.03
N LYS A 9 8.38 -15.67 -4.99
CA LYS A 9 9.23 -15.87 -6.18
C LYS A 9 9.50 -17.32 -6.52
N HIS A 10 9.24 -18.24 -5.63
CA HIS A 10 9.73 -19.62 -5.77
C HIS A 10 8.70 -20.61 -6.31
N LYS A 11 7.44 -20.36 -6.07
CA LYS A 11 6.38 -21.27 -6.53
C LYS A 11 5.15 -20.47 -6.91
N VAL A 12 4.57 -20.85 -8.05
CA VAL A 12 3.25 -20.35 -8.41
C VAL A 12 2.24 -21.21 -7.65
N ARG A 13 1.69 -20.66 -6.59
CA ARG A 13 0.63 -21.32 -5.83
C ARG A 13 -0.58 -20.43 -5.78
N LYS A 14 -1.74 -21.04 -5.78
CA LYS A 14 -2.97 -20.33 -5.48
C LYS A 14 -2.87 -19.82 -4.02
N PRO A 15 -3.00 -18.52 -3.77
CA PRO A 15 -2.89 -18.01 -2.41
C PRO A 15 -4.01 -18.53 -1.54
N LYS A 16 -3.70 -18.86 -0.30
CA LYS A 16 -4.71 -19.20 0.68
C LYS A 16 -5.48 -17.95 1.06
N GLU A 17 -6.78 -18.07 1.20
CA GLU A 17 -7.65 -16.96 1.54
C GLU A 17 -7.21 -16.24 2.81
N ASN A 18 -6.75 -17.01 3.82
CA ASN A 18 -6.31 -16.48 5.11
C ASN A 18 -4.91 -15.83 5.08
N SER A 19 -4.27 -15.76 3.90
CA SER A 19 -2.97 -15.11 3.75
C SER A 19 -3.04 -13.84 2.92
N ILE A 20 -4.23 -13.45 2.48
CA ILE A 20 -4.40 -12.27 1.61
C ILE A 20 -4.59 -11.02 2.48
N TRP A 21 -3.71 -10.05 2.28
CA TRP A 21 -3.80 -8.75 2.91
C TRP A 21 -4.33 -7.73 1.92
N THR A 22 -4.88 -6.65 2.42
CA THR A 22 -5.37 -5.55 1.58
C THR A 22 -4.64 -4.27 1.95
N LEU A 23 -4.16 -3.57 0.93
CA LEU A 23 -3.49 -2.28 1.09
C LEU A 23 -4.40 -1.18 0.57
N HIS A 24 -4.69 -0.22 1.43
CA HIS A 24 -5.36 1.01 1.04
C HIS A 24 -4.36 2.15 1.16
N PHE A 25 -4.37 3.05 0.23
CA PHE A 25 -3.54 4.23 0.32
C PHE A 25 -4.28 5.45 -0.22
N ASP A 26 -3.95 6.60 0.34
CA ASP A 26 -4.51 7.87 -0.06
C ASP A 26 -3.46 8.96 0.10
N GLY A 27 -3.47 9.90 -0.81
CA GLY A 27 -2.55 11.02 -0.80
C GLY A 27 -3.30 12.32 -0.82
N SER A 28 -2.81 13.29 -0.06
CA SER A 28 -3.35 14.64 -0.03
C SER A 28 -2.23 15.62 -0.35
N ARG A 29 -2.51 16.59 -1.20
CA ARG A 29 -1.54 17.63 -1.54
C ARG A 29 -1.83 18.91 -0.78
N PHE A 30 -0.76 19.52 -0.30
CA PHE A 30 -0.81 20.77 0.42
C PHE A 30 0.17 21.75 -0.22
N LYS A 31 0.09 23.00 0.19
CA LYS A 31 0.95 24.06 -0.36
C LYS A 31 2.45 23.76 -0.22
N LEU A 32 2.84 23.15 0.88
CA LEU A 32 4.26 22.89 1.21
C LEU A 32 4.69 21.44 1.06
N GLY A 33 3.82 20.58 0.50
CA GLY A 33 4.18 19.18 0.35
C GLY A 33 2.97 18.30 0.14
N ALA A 34 3.08 17.05 0.52
CA ALA A 34 2.02 16.06 0.38
C ALA A 34 2.00 15.13 1.58
N GLY A 35 0.80 14.73 1.97
CA GLY A 35 0.60 13.69 2.97
C GLY A 35 0.25 12.38 2.30
N VAL A 36 0.77 11.28 2.83
CA VAL A 36 0.48 9.93 2.36
C VAL A 36 -0.03 9.12 3.55
N GLY A 37 -1.24 8.59 3.42
CA GLY A 37 -1.81 7.69 4.42
C GLY A 37 -1.87 6.28 3.86
N ILE A 38 -1.49 5.30 4.68
CA ILE A 38 -1.48 3.89 4.30
C ILE A 38 -2.21 3.10 5.36
N GLU A 39 -3.10 2.22 4.91
CA GLU A 39 -3.75 1.23 5.77
C GLU A 39 -3.49 -0.15 5.19
N LEU A 40 -2.97 -1.04 6.02
CA LEU A 40 -2.73 -2.43 5.66
C LEU A 40 -3.62 -3.31 6.53
N VAL A 41 -4.50 -4.07 5.89
CA VAL A 41 -5.48 -4.90 6.60
C VAL A 41 -5.08 -6.36 6.45
N ASN A 42 -4.91 -7.05 7.58
CA ASN A 42 -4.56 -8.47 7.55
C ASN A 42 -5.78 -9.35 7.24
N PRO A 43 -5.58 -10.66 7.00
CA PRO A 43 -6.71 -11.55 6.68
C PRO A 43 -7.78 -11.64 7.76
N LYS A 44 -7.45 -11.30 8.99
CA LYS A 44 -8.40 -11.30 10.11
C LYS A 44 -9.13 -9.97 10.29
N GLY A 45 -8.85 -9.01 9.43
CA GLY A 45 -9.50 -7.70 9.46
C GLY A 45 -8.82 -6.67 10.36
N LYS A 46 -7.63 -6.99 10.91
CA LYS A 46 -6.89 -6.03 11.72
C LYS A 46 -6.16 -5.05 10.82
N SER A 47 -6.26 -3.76 11.14
CA SER A 47 -5.63 -2.69 10.38
C SER A 47 -4.36 -2.21 11.04
N PHE A 48 -3.37 -1.93 10.19
CA PHE A 48 -2.11 -1.29 10.56
C PHE A 48 -1.99 -0.03 9.73
N TYR A 49 -1.60 1.07 10.36
CA TYR A 49 -1.58 2.38 9.71
C TYR A 49 -0.18 2.96 9.68
N ALA A 50 0.11 3.68 8.61
CA ALA A 50 1.32 4.48 8.50
C ALA A 50 0.97 5.79 7.80
N ALA A 51 1.68 6.85 8.15
CA ALA A 51 1.50 8.14 7.52
C ALA A 51 2.87 8.76 7.28
N TYR A 52 3.02 9.42 6.14
CA TYR A 52 4.26 10.06 5.75
C TYR A 52 3.98 11.47 5.26
N TRP A 53 4.89 12.36 5.52
CA TRP A 53 4.85 13.73 5.03
C TRP A 53 5.98 13.93 4.02
N LEU A 54 5.62 14.34 2.80
CA LEU A 54 6.58 14.62 1.74
C LEU A 54 6.79 16.14 1.67
N GLN A 55 7.96 16.60 2.06
CA GLN A 55 8.27 18.03 2.18
C GLN A 55 8.75 18.64 0.87
N PHE A 56 8.11 18.27 -0.22
CA PHE A 56 8.44 18.82 -1.54
C PHE A 56 7.19 18.84 -2.40
N ARG A 57 7.20 19.67 -3.42
CA ARG A 57 6.06 19.75 -4.32
C ARG A 57 5.98 18.48 -5.15
N CYS A 58 4.81 17.87 -5.13
CA CYS A 58 4.54 16.67 -5.92
C CYS A 58 3.36 16.91 -6.84
N THR A 59 3.43 16.33 -8.03
CA THR A 59 2.24 16.20 -8.88
C THR A 59 1.30 15.16 -8.25
N ASN A 60 0.05 15.12 -8.70
CA ASN A 60 -0.89 14.08 -8.26
C ASN A 60 -0.35 12.69 -8.53
N ASN A 61 0.25 12.49 -9.72
CA ASN A 61 0.81 11.19 -10.08
C ASN A 61 2.01 10.83 -9.21
N ALA A 62 2.90 11.78 -8.95
CA ALA A 62 4.06 11.55 -8.11
C ALA A 62 3.64 11.16 -6.69
N THR A 63 2.65 11.85 -6.11
CA THR A 63 2.11 11.53 -4.79
C THR A 63 1.50 10.13 -4.78
N LYS A 64 0.78 9.77 -5.81
CA LYS A 64 0.16 8.46 -5.95
C LYS A 64 1.20 7.34 -6.00
N TYR A 65 2.25 7.50 -6.83
CA TYR A 65 3.32 6.51 -6.92
C TYR A 65 4.11 6.41 -5.62
N GLU A 66 4.38 7.52 -4.96
CA GLU A 66 5.06 7.53 -3.68
C GLU A 66 4.24 6.80 -2.63
N SER A 67 2.92 7.02 -2.61
CA SER A 67 2.01 6.32 -1.71
C SER A 67 2.07 4.81 -1.93
N LEU A 68 2.05 4.40 -3.19
CA LEU A 68 2.10 2.98 -3.55
C LEU A 68 3.42 2.35 -3.12
N ILE A 69 4.55 3.01 -3.40
CA ILE A 69 5.87 2.51 -3.04
C ILE A 69 5.99 2.34 -1.52
N ARG A 70 5.57 3.34 -0.76
CA ARG A 70 5.62 3.27 0.70
C ARG A 70 4.70 2.20 1.25
N GLY A 71 3.53 2.02 0.63
CA GLY A 71 2.61 0.96 0.99
C GLY A 71 3.20 -0.42 0.75
N LEU A 72 3.87 -0.63 -0.38
CA LEU A 72 4.53 -1.89 -0.70
C LEU A 72 5.67 -2.18 0.26
N LEU A 73 6.46 -1.18 0.61
CA LEU A 73 7.55 -1.34 1.59
C LEU A 73 6.99 -1.70 2.96
N PHE A 74 5.89 -1.07 3.37
CA PHE A 74 5.23 -1.37 4.63
C PHE A 74 4.72 -2.82 4.65
N ALA A 75 4.12 -3.28 3.55
CA ALA A 75 3.66 -4.65 3.42
C ALA A 75 4.82 -5.65 3.50
N LEU A 76 5.93 -5.36 2.83
CA LEU A 76 7.12 -6.20 2.88
C LEU A 76 7.68 -6.30 4.31
N GLU A 77 7.70 -5.18 5.02
CA GLU A 77 8.13 -5.14 6.42
C GLU A 77 7.28 -6.04 7.31
N LYS A 78 6.00 -6.15 7.02
CA LYS A 78 5.07 -7.01 7.76
C LYS A 78 5.10 -8.47 7.30
N GLY A 79 5.91 -8.81 6.31
CA GLY A 79 6.01 -10.18 5.81
C GLY A 79 4.84 -10.62 4.93
N VAL A 80 4.17 -9.67 4.29
CA VAL A 80 3.03 -9.96 3.43
C VAL A 80 3.48 -10.65 2.16
N MET A 81 2.82 -11.76 1.80
CA MET A 81 3.15 -12.56 0.62
C MET A 81 2.15 -12.33 -0.52
N THR A 82 0.92 -12.04 -0.20
CA THR A 82 -0.12 -11.79 -1.19
C THR A 82 -0.91 -10.56 -0.79
N LEU A 83 -1.06 -9.64 -1.72
CA LEU A 83 -1.61 -8.32 -1.44
C LEU A 83 -2.62 -7.93 -2.51
N ILE A 84 -3.77 -7.41 -2.06
CA ILE A 84 -4.73 -6.71 -2.91
C ILE A 84 -4.50 -5.23 -2.67
N ILE A 85 -4.32 -4.46 -3.74
CA ILE A 85 -4.07 -3.03 -3.64
C ILE A 85 -5.33 -2.28 -4.07
N GLU A 86 -5.82 -1.42 -3.18
CA GLU A 86 -6.94 -0.54 -3.44
C GLU A 86 -6.48 0.90 -3.25
N GLY A 87 -6.33 1.62 -4.36
CA GLY A 87 -5.95 3.01 -4.33
C GLY A 87 -7.15 3.91 -4.49
N ASN A 88 -7.10 5.05 -3.82
CA ASN A 88 -8.08 6.10 -3.95
C ASN A 88 -7.51 7.17 -4.86
N SER A 89 -8.17 7.41 -5.96
CA SER A 89 -7.69 8.39 -6.95
C SER A 89 -8.44 9.70 -6.86
#